data_e76225534b3259762d50a6f3b79c6abf
#
_entry.id   e76225534b3259762d50a6f3b79c6abf
#
_cell.length_a   1.000
_cell.length_b   1.000
_cell.length_c   1.000
_cell.angle_alpha   90.00
_cell.angle_beta   90.00
_cell.angle_gamma   90.00
#
_symmetry.space_group_name_H-M   'P 1'
#
loop_
_entity.id
_entity.type
_entity.pdbx_description
1 polymer ?
#
loop_
_entity_poly.entity_id
_entity_poly.type
_entity_poly.pdbx_seq_one_letter_code
_entity_poly.pdbx_strand_id
1 'polypeptide(L)'
;MAPRIIRGSLVRWSIVIPVYNEADFLPQTLTSIIAQTTAFHLIIVDNGSTDGCVDNARTQLAEYRGKVTFLYEPRPGQVYALQTGIAAVDTEFTAICDADTFYPPHYLAAATSLFDAKGAGYVAACAYLRREGLYKGLRSMMHRLLAARILPHQNHTSGAAQTFRTSALQAAGGYDPSLWPYVLKDHELMHRVLKRGHQVYHADFWCTTSDRRADRRNVRWTLAERLVYHLTPRSRQHDFFYRFLANRFDARGQRDTVLRERQWAVT
;
A
#
# COMPACT_ATOMS: atom_id res chain seq x y z
N MET A 1 -21.46 -18.85 -6.13
CA MET A 1 -21.35 -19.74 -4.96
C MET A 1 -20.50 -18.99 -3.93
N ALA A 2 -21.10 -18.46 -2.85
CA ALA A 2 -20.41 -17.64 -1.86
C ALA A 2 -19.41 -18.50 -1.06
N PRO A 3 -18.20 -18.02 -0.73
CA PRO A 3 -17.23 -18.76 0.05
C PRO A 3 -17.78 -19.01 1.46
N ARG A 4 -17.67 -20.23 1.90
CA ARG A 4 -18.11 -20.72 3.22
C ARG A 4 -17.15 -20.16 4.29
N ILE A 5 -17.59 -19.18 5.08
CA ILE A 5 -16.82 -18.69 6.24
C ILE A 5 -16.75 -19.83 7.26
N ILE A 6 -15.56 -20.34 7.51
CA ILE A 6 -15.29 -21.29 8.58
C ILE A 6 -15.41 -20.53 9.91
N ARG A 7 -16.47 -20.82 10.68
CA ARG A 7 -16.64 -20.29 12.04
C ARG A 7 -15.46 -20.77 12.90
N GLY A 8 -14.65 -19.83 13.39
CA GLY A 8 -13.62 -20.08 14.40
C GLY A 8 -12.18 -19.77 14.03
N SER A 9 -11.87 -19.34 12.79
CA SER A 9 -10.51 -18.86 12.50
C SER A 9 -10.32 -17.43 13.03
N LEU A 10 -9.30 -17.24 13.85
CA LEU A 10 -8.88 -15.92 14.30
C LEU A 10 -8.59 -15.04 13.07
N VAL A 11 -9.23 -13.87 12.98
CA VAL A 11 -8.98 -12.92 11.90
C VAL A 11 -7.58 -12.34 12.08
N ARG A 12 -6.63 -12.77 11.24
CA ARG A 12 -5.21 -12.34 11.33
C ARG A 12 -4.91 -11.08 10.54
N TRP A 13 -5.81 -10.63 9.66
CA TRP A 13 -5.58 -9.55 8.72
C TRP A 13 -6.52 -8.37 8.92
N SER A 14 -5.96 -7.16 8.84
CA SER A 14 -6.70 -5.94 8.50
C SER A 14 -6.26 -5.42 7.14
N ILE A 15 -7.23 -5.02 6.32
CA ILE A 15 -7.00 -4.29 5.07
C ILE A 15 -7.38 -2.85 5.31
N VAL A 16 -6.47 -1.91 5.04
CA VAL A 16 -6.70 -0.47 5.14
C VAL A 16 -6.74 0.14 3.74
N ILE A 17 -7.85 0.78 3.39
CA ILE A 17 -8.06 1.43 2.09
C ILE A 17 -8.35 2.92 2.34
N PRO A 18 -7.42 3.85 2.04
CA PRO A 18 -7.69 5.27 2.01
C PRO A 18 -8.48 5.61 0.74
N VAL A 19 -9.57 6.38 0.87
CA VAL A 19 -10.48 6.72 -0.23
C VAL A 19 -10.61 8.24 -0.33
N TYR A 20 -10.49 8.75 -1.57
CA TYR A 20 -10.81 10.13 -1.92
C TYR A 20 -11.24 10.24 -3.37
N ASN A 21 -12.55 10.43 -3.60
CA ASN A 21 -13.15 10.57 -4.93
C ASN A 21 -12.77 9.42 -5.88
N GLU A 22 -13.21 8.21 -5.56
CA GLU A 22 -12.86 6.95 -6.23
C GLU A 22 -14.10 6.21 -6.76
N ALA A 23 -15.16 6.96 -7.16
CA ALA A 23 -16.44 6.37 -7.59
C ALA A 23 -16.27 5.36 -8.76
N ASP A 24 -15.35 5.63 -9.68
CA ASP A 24 -15.13 4.81 -10.86
C ASP A 24 -14.35 3.52 -10.59
N PHE A 25 -13.51 3.49 -9.53
CA PHE A 25 -12.55 2.40 -9.30
C PHE A 25 -12.84 1.59 -8.04
N LEU A 26 -13.29 2.24 -6.98
CA LEU A 26 -13.54 1.59 -5.69
C LEU A 26 -14.47 0.39 -5.77
N PRO A 27 -15.57 0.38 -6.56
CA PRO A 27 -16.45 -0.79 -6.65
C PRO A 27 -15.75 -2.05 -7.14
N GLN A 28 -14.87 -1.92 -8.14
CA GLN A 28 -14.10 -3.05 -8.67
C GLN A 28 -13.03 -3.52 -7.68
N THR A 29 -12.37 -2.59 -7.01
CA THR A 29 -11.42 -2.91 -5.94
C THR A 29 -12.10 -3.67 -4.81
N LEU A 30 -13.25 -3.19 -4.32
CA LEU A 30 -14.02 -3.87 -3.28
C LEU A 30 -14.47 -5.27 -3.70
N THR A 31 -14.91 -5.45 -4.94
CA THR A 31 -15.23 -6.78 -5.48
C THR A 31 -14.03 -7.74 -5.37
N SER A 32 -12.82 -7.27 -5.69
CA SER A 32 -11.61 -8.07 -5.58
C SER A 32 -11.21 -8.34 -4.12
N ILE A 33 -11.45 -7.39 -3.23
CA ILE A 33 -11.17 -7.51 -1.79
C ILE A 33 -12.11 -8.52 -1.13
N ILE A 34 -13.42 -8.43 -1.36
CA ILE A 34 -14.38 -9.39 -0.74
C ILE A 34 -14.25 -10.82 -1.30
N ALA A 35 -13.57 -10.99 -2.43
CA ALA A 35 -13.25 -12.28 -3.01
C ALA A 35 -12.03 -12.99 -2.34
N GLN A 36 -11.37 -12.36 -1.36
CA GLN A 36 -10.22 -12.97 -0.68
C GLN A 36 -10.62 -14.28 0.01
N THR A 37 -9.76 -15.29 -0.10
CA THR A 37 -9.96 -16.61 0.50
C THR A 37 -9.59 -16.65 1.98
N THR A 38 -8.93 -15.64 2.50
CA THR A 38 -8.54 -15.48 3.90
C THR A 38 -9.45 -14.46 4.58
N ALA A 39 -9.92 -14.75 5.80
CA ALA A 39 -10.73 -13.82 6.58
C ALA A 39 -9.93 -12.57 6.99
N PHE A 40 -10.58 -11.40 6.94
CA PHE A 40 -9.96 -10.12 7.24
C PHE A 40 -10.96 -9.12 7.82
N HIS A 41 -10.46 -8.08 8.47
CA HIS A 41 -11.18 -6.87 8.85
C HIS A 41 -10.90 -5.79 7.79
N LEU A 42 -11.95 -5.29 7.13
CA LEU A 42 -11.85 -4.22 6.15
C LEU A 42 -12.02 -2.86 6.83
N ILE A 43 -11.06 -1.97 6.65
CA ILE A 43 -11.07 -0.60 7.17
C ILE A 43 -10.99 0.36 5.98
N ILE A 44 -12.10 1.04 5.71
CA ILE A 44 -12.21 2.06 4.65
C ILE A 44 -12.12 3.42 5.32
N VAL A 45 -11.17 4.25 4.89
CA VAL A 45 -10.98 5.59 5.46
C VAL A 45 -11.32 6.63 4.41
N ASP A 46 -12.48 7.27 4.57
CA ASP A 46 -12.89 8.39 3.74
C ASP A 46 -12.06 9.64 4.09
N ASN A 47 -11.38 10.19 3.12
CA ASN A 47 -10.59 11.41 3.27
C ASN A 47 -11.32 12.64 2.68
N GLY A 48 -12.62 12.74 2.93
CA GLY A 48 -13.47 13.85 2.48
C GLY A 48 -13.90 13.73 1.03
N SER A 49 -14.39 12.57 0.61
CA SER A 49 -14.94 12.34 -0.72
C SER A 49 -16.25 13.11 -0.92
N THR A 50 -16.49 13.56 -2.16
CA THR A 50 -17.67 14.32 -2.55
C THR A 50 -18.42 13.69 -3.74
N ASP A 51 -17.92 12.57 -4.27
CA ASP A 51 -18.43 11.88 -5.47
C ASP A 51 -19.40 10.71 -5.16
N GLY A 52 -19.77 10.52 -3.88
CA GLY A 52 -20.66 9.46 -3.44
C GLY A 52 -20.01 8.06 -3.36
N CYS A 53 -18.71 7.92 -3.61
CA CYS A 53 -18.04 6.62 -3.63
C CYS A 53 -18.17 5.85 -2.31
N VAL A 54 -18.19 6.55 -1.17
CA VAL A 54 -18.28 5.90 0.15
C VAL A 54 -19.69 5.36 0.43
N ASP A 55 -20.74 6.07 0.01
CA ASP A 55 -22.12 5.59 0.14
C ASP A 55 -22.38 4.40 -0.77
N ASN A 56 -21.83 4.44 -1.99
CA ASN A 56 -21.83 3.28 -2.89
C ASN A 56 -21.09 2.08 -2.28
N ALA A 57 -19.94 2.31 -1.65
CA ALA A 57 -19.20 1.26 -0.95
C ALA A 57 -19.99 0.66 0.23
N ARG A 58 -20.70 1.48 1.02
CA ARG A 58 -21.61 1.01 2.09
C ARG A 58 -22.71 0.12 1.54
N THR A 59 -23.34 0.53 0.44
CA THR A 59 -24.37 -0.25 -0.25
C THR A 59 -23.83 -1.56 -0.79
N GLN A 60 -22.67 -1.54 -1.46
CA GLN A 60 -22.04 -2.75 -1.99
C GLN A 60 -21.65 -3.76 -0.91
N LEU A 61 -21.26 -3.29 0.26
CA LEU A 61 -20.81 -4.11 1.39
C LEU A 61 -21.94 -4.47 2.38
N ALA A 62 -23.18 -4.04 2.14
CA ALA A 62 -24.30 -4.25 3.07
C ALA A 62 -24.56 -5.74 3.38
N GLU A 63 -24.37 -6.62 2.40
CA GLU A 63 -24.55 -8.06 2.56
C GLU A 63 -23.23 -8.81 2.87
N TYR A 64 -22.11 -8.11 2.92
CA TYR A 64 -20.83 -8.73 3.27
C TYR A 64 -20.80 -9.09 4.75
N ARG A 65 -20.56 -10.37 5.06
CA ARG A 65 -20.63 -10.91 6.42
C ARG A 65 -19.33 -10.76 7.22
N GLY A 66 -18.27 -10.24 6.62
CA GLY A 66 -17.03 -9.95 7.32
C GLY A 66 -17.09 -8.63 8.10
N LYS A 67 -16.09 -8.39 8.95
CA LYS A 67 -15.98 -7.13 9.71
C LYS A 67 -15.59 -5.99 8.76
N VAL A 68 -16.40 -4.92 8.72
CA VAL A 68 -16.13 -3.69 7.98
C VAL A 68 -16.22 -2.50 8.92
N THR A 69 -15.24 -1.60 8.83
CA THR A 69 -15.23 -0.33 9.56
C THR A 69 -15.04 0.80 8.56
N PHE A 70 -15.93 1.80 8.61
CA PHE A 70 -15.79 3.05 7.88
C PHE A 70 -15.32 4.13 8.83
N LEU A 71 -14.21 4.77 8.50
CA LEU A 71 -13.66 5.90 9.23
C LEU A 71 -13.70 7.15 8.37
N TYR A 72 -13.70 8.31 9.02
CA TYR A 72 -13.62 9.60 8.36
C TYR A 72 -12.37 10.36 8.85
N GLU A 73 -11.53 10.81 7.93
CA GLU A 73 -10.36 11.64 8.22
C GLU A 73 -10.52 13.01 7.53
N PRO A 74 -10.80 14.07 8.30
CA PRO A 74 -11.07 15.41 7.73
C PRO A 74 -9.81 16.10 7.19
N ARG A 75 -8.62 15.76 7.70
CA ARG A 75 -7.37 16.38 7.23
C ARG A 75 -7.03 15.88 5.84
N PRO A 76 -6.88 16.77 4.84
CA PRO A 76 -6.62 16.35 3.48
C PRO A 76 -5.23 15.71 3.32
N GLY A 77 -5.19 14.54 2.66
CA GLY A 77 -3.94 13.82 2.35
C GLY A 77 -4.03 12.33 2.69
N GLN A 78 -3.52 11.50 1.78
CA GLN A 78 -3.55 10.05 1.93
C GLN A 78 -2.76 9.58 3.16
N VAL A 79 -1.71 10.32 3.57
CA VAL A 79 -0.92 10.00 4.76
C VAL A 79 -1.78 10.06 6.02
N TYR A 80 -2.64 11.09 6.15
CA TYR A 80 -3.58 11.21 7.29
C TYR A 80 -4.61 10.08 7.31
N ALA A 81 -5.19 9.76 6.14
CA ALA A 81 -6.13 8.65 6.05
C ALA A 81 -5.48 7.30 6.42
N LEU A 82 -4.26 7.05 5.96
CA LEU A 82 -3.49 5.86 6.31
C LEU A 82 -3.14 5.83 7.81
N GLN A 83 -2.76 6.96 8.40
CA GLN A 83 -2.50 7.08 9.84
C GLN A 83 -3.75 6.69 10.65
N THR A 84 -4.91 7.26 10.29
CA THR A 84 -6.20 6.98 10.94
C THR A 84 -6.61 5.51 10.78
N GLY A 85 -6.45 4.94 9.59
CA GLY A 85 -6.78 3.54 9.34
C GLY A 85 -5.88 2.57 10.10
N ILE A 86 -4.56 2.82 10.14
CA ILE A 86 -3.60 1.97 10.85
C ILE A 86 -3.81 2.03 12.36
N ALA A 87 -4.24 3.17 12.91
CA ALA A 87 -4.56 3.30 14.34
C ALA A 87 -5.74 2.41 14.77
N ALA A 88 -6.63 2.03 13.84
CA ALA A 88 -7.76 1.14 14.08
C ALA A 88 -7.45 -0.34 13.85
N VAL A 89 -6.22 -0.70 13.49
CA VAL A 89 -5.80 -2.08 13.26
C VAL A 89 -5.48 -2.78 14.58
N ASP A 90 -6.15 -3.92 14.80
CA ASP A 90 -6.00 -4.77 15.99
C ASP A 90 -5.55 -6.22 15.65
N THR A 91 -5.20 -6.49 14.39
CA THR A 91 -4.85 -7.82 13.88
C THR A 91 -3.33 -8.02 13.74
N GLU A 92 -2.90 -9.28 13.56
CA GLU A 92 -1.50 -9.65 13.44
C GLU A 92 -0.81 -9.01 12.22
N PHE A 93 -1.53 -8.93 11.09
CA PHE A 93 -1.04 -8.42 9.83
C PHE A 93 -1.89 -7.26 9.31
N THR A 94 -1.24 -6.33 8.64
CA THR A 94 -1.86 -5.18 7.97
C THR A 94 -1.52 -5.21 6.49
N ALA A 95 -2.53 -5.12 5.64
CA ALA A 95 -2.39 -4.86 4.20
C ALA A 95 -2.80 -3.42 3.89
N ILE A 96 -1.94 -2.66 3.22
CA ILE A 96 -2.29 -1.36 2.67
C ILE A 96 -2.74 -1.60 1.23
N CYS A 97 -3.95 -1.14 0.92
CA CYS A 97 -4.56 -1.32 -0.39
C CYS A 97 -5.01 0.04 -0.95
N ASP A 98 -4.75 0.29 -2.24
CA ASP A 98 -5.29 1.48 -2.92
C ASP A 98 -6.68 1.19 -3.47
N ALA A 99 -7.51 2.24 -3.61
CA ALA A 99 -8.89 2.15 -4.06
C ALA A 99 -9.05 1.88 -5.58
N ASP A 100 -7.95 1.84 -6.33
CA ASP A 100 -7.91 1.63 -7.78
C ASP A 100 -7.06 0.41 -8.19
N THR A 101 -6.97 -0.57 -7.32
CA THR A 101 -6.09 -1.74 -7.49
C THR A 101 -6.88 -3.04 -7.37
N PHE A 102 -6.61 -3.98 -8.28
CA PHE A 102 -7.12 -5.35 -8.23
C PHE A 102 -6.20 -6.24 -7.41
N TYR A 103 -6.78 -6.96 -6.46
CA TYR A 103 -6.11 -7.93 -5.59
C TYR A 103 -6.64 -9.34 -5.88
N PRO A 104 -5.81 -10.28 -6.37
CA PRO A 104 -6.28 -11.62 -6.68
C PRO A 104 -6.80 -12.33 -5.42
N PRO A 105 -7.74 -13.29 -5.53
CA PRO A 105 -8.40 -13.93 -4.39
C PRO A 105 -7.44 -14.58 -3.37
N HIS A 106 -6.24 -14.96 -3.81
CA HIS A 106 -5.19 -15.55 -2.98
C HIS A 106 -4.21 -14.54 -2.38
N TYR A 107 -4.42 -13.23 -2.55
CA TYR A 107 -3.45 -12.19 -2.16
C TYR A 107 -3.07 -12.28 -0.67
N LEU A 108 -4.06 -12.29 0.23
CA LEU A 108 -3.79 -12.42 1.67
C LEU A 108 -3.24 -13.80 2.04
N ALA A 109 -3.71 -14.87 1.40
CA ALA A 109 -3.21 -16.23 1.64
C ALA A 109 -1.73 -16.35 1.23
N ALA A 110 -1.33 -15.76 0.09
CA ALA A 110 0.07 -15.72 -0.34
C ALA A 110 0.95 -14.96 0.65
N ALA A 111 0.50 -13.78 1.12
CA ALA A 111 1.23 -13.02 2.13
C ALA A 111 1.34 -13.78 3.46
N THR A 112 0.27 -14.45 3.90
CA THR A 112 0.28 -15.31 5.10
C THR A 112 1.34 -16.39 4.98
N SER A 113 1.34 -17.13 3.87
CA SER A 113 2.32 -18.20 3.62
C SER A 113 3.77 -17.68 3.66
N LEU A 114 4.00 -16.47 3.14
CA LEU A 114 5.33 -15.84 3.19
C LEU A 114 5.76 -15.50 4.61
N PHE A 115 4.88 -14.89 5.42
CA PHE A 115 5.19 -14.56 6.80
C PHE A 115 5.41 -15.81 7.66
N ASP A 116 4.57 -16.83 7.49
CA ASP A 116 4.65 -18.07 8.25
C ASP A 116 5.92 -18.86 7.87
N ALA A 117 6.26 -18.94 6.59
CA ALA A 117 7.47 -19.65 6.11
C ALA A 117 8.78 -18.92 6.48
N LYS A 118 8.78 -17.59 6.50
CA LYS A 118 9.97 -16.77 6.74
C LYS A 118 10.21 -16.43 8.22
N GLY A 119 9.16 -16.54 9.04
CA GLY A 119 9.24 -16.30 10.48
C GLY A 119 9.25 -14.81 10.87
N ALA A 120 9.48 -14.54 12.17
CA ALA A 120 9.31 -13.22 12.78
C ALA A 120 10.31 -12.16 12.28
N GLY A 121 11.45 -12.55 11.75
CA GLY A 121 12.45 -11.64 11.20
C GLY A 121 12.00 -10.93 9.89
N TYR A 122 10.95 -11.44 9.24
CA TYR A 122 10.36 -10.81 8.06
C TYR A 122 9.15 -9.97 8.47
N VAL A 123 9.30 -8.67 8.40
CA VAL A 123 8.34 -7.67 8.90
C VAL A 123 7.45 -7.09 7.80
N ALA A 124 7.82 -7.27 6.54
CA ALA A 124 7.04 -6.86 5.38
C ALA A 124 7.05 -7.95 4.30
N ALA A 125 5.90 -8.17 3.66
CA ALA A 125 5.79 -8.91 2.41
C ALA A 125 5.25 -7.94 1.34
N CYS A 126 5.96 -7.86 0.22
CA CYS A 126 5.69 -6.88 -0.83
C CYS A 126 5.29 -7.59 -2.13
N ALA A 127 4.11 -7.27 -2.64
CA ALA A 127 3.66 -7.75 -3.93
C ALA A 127 4.37 -6.99 -5.07
N TYR A 128 4.57 -7.65 -6.20
CA TYR A 128 4.95 -6.92 -7.40
C TYR A 128 3.71 -6.44 -8.16
N LEU A 129 3.83 -5.31 -8.82
CA LEU A 129 2.78 -4.79 -9.69
C LEU A 129 2.83 -5.55 -11.02
N ARG A 130 1.86 -6.46 -11.22
CA ARG A 130 1.72 -7.23 -12.44
C ARG A 130 1.13 -6.33 -13.53
N ARG A 131 1.76 -6.32 -14.68
CA ARG A 131 1.24 -5.65 -15.88
C ARG A 131 0.43 -6.62 -16.71
N GLU A 132 -0.57 -6.11 -17.41
CA GLU A 132 -1.38 -6.90 -18.32
C GLU A 132 -0.56 -7.52 -19.46
N GLY A 133 -0.99 -8.71 -19.88
CA GLY A 133 -0.33 -9.52 -20.89
C GLY A 133 0.81 -10.39 -20.32
N LEU A 134 0.88 -11.64 -20.83
CA LEU A 134 1.79 -12.66 -20.31
C LEU A 134 3.25 -12.21 -20.29
N TYR A 135 3.76 -11.67 -21.41
CA TYR A 135 5.15 -11.23 -21.51
C TYR A 135 5.47 -10.05 -20.58
N LYS A 136 4.59 -9.03 -20.53
CA LYS A 136 4.77 -7.86 -19.65
C LYS A 136 4.69 -8.25 -18.17
N GLY A 137 3.78 -9.16 -17.83
CA GLY A 137 3.62 -9.69 -16.47
C GLY A 137 4.87 -10.45 -16.02
N LEU A 138 5.39 -11.38 -16.84
CA LEU A 138 6.60 -12.12 -16.54
C LEU A 138 7.83 -11.22 -16.40
N ARG A 139 7.99 -10.25 -17.29
CA ARG A 139 9.08 -9.26 -17.22
C ARG A 139 9.02 -8.41 -15.93
N SER A 140 7.83 -7.95 -15.53
CA SER A 140 7.67 -7.17 -14.30
C SER A 140 8.00 -8.00 -13.06
N MET A 141 7.57 -9.26 -13.04
CA MET A 141 7.90 -10.21 -11.97
C MET A 141 9.41 -10.44 -11.87
N MET A 142 10.06 -10.85 -12.96
CA MET A 142 11.50 -11.12 -12.98
C MET A 142 12.32 -9.91 -12.58
N HIS A 143 11.99 -8.73 -13.12
CA HIS A 143 12.66 -7.47 -12.75
C HIS A 143 12.54 -7.20 -11.25
N ARG A 144 11.34 -7.37 -10.67
CA ARG A 144 11.11 -7.10 -9.24
C ARG A 144 11.85 -8.09 -8.34
N LEU A 145 11.78 -9.40 -8.65
CA LEU A 145 12.44 -10.44 -7.87
C LEU A 145 13.98 -10.30 -7.92
N LEU A 146 14.53 -10.00 -9.10
CA LEU A 146 15.97 -9.75 -9.24
C LEU A 146 16.41 -8.50 -8.49
N ALA A 147 15.68 -7.40 -8.65
CA ALA A 147 15.97 -6.16 -7.95
C ALA A 147 15.87 -6.32 -6.41
N ALA A 148 14.91 -7.11 -5.91
CA ALA A 148 14.79 -7.43 -4.49
C ALA A 148 15.99 -8.22 -3.95
N ARG A 149 16.60 -9.06 -4.79
CA ARG A 149 17.79 -9.84 -4.42
C ARG A 149 19.06 -8.99 -4.39
N ILE A 150 19.18 -8.02 -5.33
CA ILE A 150 20.38 -7.18 -5.46
C ILE A 150 20.30 -5.98 -4.51
N LEU A 151 19.12 -5.39 -4.31
CA LEU A 151 18.87 -4.18 -3.53
C LEU A 151 17.79 -4.42 -2.46
N PRO A 152 18.02 -5.34 -1.49
CA PRO A 152 16.98 -5.77 -0.55
C PRO A 152 16.43 -4.66 0.35
N HIS A 153 17.15 -3.56 0.52
CA HIS A 153 16.75 -2.42 1.36
C HIS A 153 16.31 -1.19 0.57
N GLN A 154 16.40 -1.21 -0.76
CA GLN A 154 16.14 -0.05 -1.62
C GLN A 154 15.18 -0.39 -2.77
N ASN A 155 14.74 -1.65 -2.86
CA ASN A 155 13.76 -2.08 -3.83
C ASN A 155 12.40 -2.17 -3.14
N HIS A 156 11.63 -1.09 -3.21
CA HIS A 156 10.27 -1.03 -2.65
C HIS A 156 9.24 -1.00 -3.76
N THR A 157 8.10 -1.60 -3.48
CA THR A 157 6.91 -1.50 -4.33
C THR A 157 6.06 -0.31 -3.89
N SER A 158 5.02 0.03 -4.65
CA SER A 158 4.02 1.02 -4.27
C SER A 158 3.32 0.64 -2.96
N GLY A 159 2.85 1.62 -2.21
CA GLY A 159 2.09 1.42 -0.97
C GLY A 159 0.94 0.43 -1.12
N ALA A 160 0.23 0.47 -2.27
CA ALA A 160 -0.84 -0.48 -2.63
C ALA A 160 -0.43 -1.97 -2.62
N ALA A 161 0.84 -2.26 -2.63
CA ALA A 161 1.37 -3.62 -2.73
C ALA A 161 2.21 -4.01 -1.49
N GLN A 162 2.01 -3.33 -0.37
CA GLN A 162 2.76 -3.55 0.87
C GLN A 162 1.88 -4.17 1.95
N THR A 163 2.36 -5.25 2.53
CA THR A 163 1.77 -5.87 3.72
C THR A 163 2.81 -5.96 4.83
N PHE A 164 2.36 -5.91 6.07
CA PHE A 164 3.23 -5.78 7.23
C PHE A 164 2.83 -6.71 8.37
N ARG A 165 3.79 -7.10 9.21
CA ARG A 165 3.46 -7.41 10.60
C ARG A 165 3.04 -6.13 11.29
N THR A 166 1.84 -6.09 11.83
CA THR A 166 1.25 -4.91 12.46
C THR A 166 2.14 -4.34 13.56
N SER A 167 2.72 -5.20 14.39
CA SER A 167 3.63 -4.78 15.45
C SER A 167 4.87 -4.04 14.93
N ALA A 168 5.43 -4.47 13.80
CA ALA A 168 6.58 -3.80 13.19
C ALA A 168 6.21 -2.47 12.53
N LEU A 169 5.03 -2.41 11.88
CA LEU A 169 4.48 -1.19 11.30
C LEU A 169 4.22 -0.13 12.39
N GLN A 170 3.54 -0.51 13.47
CA GLN A 170 3.24 0.38 14.60
C GLN A 170 4.52 0.82 15.32
N ALA A 171 5.43 -0.10 15.60
CA ALA A 171 6.71 0.21 16.21
C ALA A 171 7.61 1.09 15.32
N ALA A 172 7.43 1.11 14.00
CA ALA A 172 8.06 2.06 13.09
C ALA A 172 7.33 3.44 13.07
N GLY A 173 6.22 3.60 13.78
CA GLY A 173 5.42 4.82 13.82
C GLY A 173 4.40 4.96 12.69
N GLY A 174 4.17 3.91 11.87
CA GLY A 174 3.20 3.94 10.77
C GLY A 174 3.47 5.06 9.77
N TYR A 175 2.43 5.52 9.07
CA TYR A 175 2.49 6.74 8.27
C TYR A 175 2.38 7.95 9.20
N ASP A 176 3.36 8.85 9.16
CA ASP A 176 3.42 10.03 10.01
C ASP A 176 3.66 11.29 9.16
N PRO A 177 2.63 12.15 9.01
CA PRO A 177 2.74 13.37 8.21
C PRO A 177 3.69 14.40 8.82
N SER A 178 4.00 14.32 10.12
CA SER A 178 5.00 15.18 10.76
C SER A 178 6.43 14.82 10.39
N LEU A 179 6.67 13.53 10.11
CA LEU A 179 7.97 13.03 9.65
C LEU A 179 8.11 13.15 8.12
N TRP A 180 7.05 12.81 7.38
CA TRP A 180 7.09 12.78 5.92
C TRP A 180 5.78 13.27 5.29
N PRO A 181 5.62 14.58 5.07
CA PRO A 181 4.44 15.16 4.43
C PRO A 181 4.48 15.13 2.90
N TYR A 182 5.43 14.42 2.31
CA TYR A 182 5.71 14.44 0.87
C TYR A 182 5.19 13.19 0.17
N VAL A 183 5.25 13.20 -1.16
CA VAL A 183 5.07 12.00 -2.00
C VAL A 183 6.15 10.95 -1.67
N LEU A 184 6.02 9.72 -2.20
CA LEU A 184 6.92 8.59 -1.89
C LEU A 184 6.94 8.17 -0.41
N LYS A 185 5.85 8.39 0.28
CA LYS A 185 5.62 8.02 1.68
C LYS A 185 5.82 6.52 1.96
N ASP A 186 5.51 5.69 0.96
CA ASP A 186 5.72 4.25 0.98
C ASP A 186 7.22 3.88 1.08
N HIS A 187 8.09 4.59 0.38
CA HIS A 187 9.52 4.37 0.44
C HIS A 187 10.13 4.82 1.78
N GLU A 188 9.68 5.96 2.29
CA GLU A 188 10.11 6.48 3.59
C GLU A 188 9.65 5.54 4.72
N LEU A 189 8.38 5.10 4.71
CA LEU A 189 7.88 4.13 5.67
C LEU A 189 8.70 2.84 5.65
N MET A 190 8.97 2.30 4.47
CA MET A 190 9.78 1.08 4.34
C MET A 190 11.19 1.26 4.89
N HIS A 191 11.80 2.44 4.74
CA HIS A 191 13.09 2.73 5.40
C HIS A 191 13.01 2.56 6.92
N ARG A 192 11.91 3.00 7.58
CA ARG A 192 11.72 2.83 9.03
C ARG A 192 11.40 1.40 9.42
N VAL A 193 10.49 0.75 8.69
CA VAL A 193 10.06 -0.64 8.94
C VAL A 193 11.24 -1.61 8.80
N LEU A 194 12.07 -1.46 7.77
CA LEU A 194 13.20 -2.35 7.53
C LEU A 194 14.36 -2.21 8.52
N LYS A 195 14.36 -1.20 9.39
CA LYS A 195 15.24 -1.18 10.57
C LYS A 195 14.90 -2.28 11.58
N ARG A 196 13.67 -2.84 11.51
CA ARG A 196 13.12 -3.85 12.43
C ARG A 196 13.18 -5.26 11.90
N GLY A 197 13.51 -5.45 10.61
CA GLY A 197 13.59 -6.78 9.98
C GLY A 197 13.73 -6.70 8.47
N HIS A 198 13.28 -7.75 7.81
CA HIS A 198 13.45 -7.93 6.38
C HIS A 198 12.11 -7.84 5.63
N GLN A 199 12.19 -7.59 4.32
CA GLN A 199 11.06 -7.74 3.40
C GLN A 199 11.23 -8.98 2.53
N VAL A 200 10.12 -9.49 2.00
CA VAL A 200 10.09 -10.62 1.07
C VAL A 200 9.22 -10.31 -0.15
N TYR A 201 9.64 -10.83 -1.30
CA TYR A 201 8.89 -10.87 -2.54
C TYR A 201 8.76 -12.32 -3.01
N HIS A 202 7.64 -12.63 -3.69
CA HIS A 202 7.42 -13.95 -4.28
C HIS A 202 6.65 -13.84 -5.60
N ALA A 203 6.83 -14.82 -6.47
CA ALA A 203 6.17 -14.85 -7.79
C ALA A 203 4.64 -14.92 -7.71
N ASP A 204 4.10 -15.58 -6.68
CA ASP A 204 2.65 -15.72 -6.48
C ASP A 204 2.04 -14.55 -5.71
N PHE A 205 2.84 -13.57 -5.27
CA PHE A 205 2.37 -12.42 -4.52
C PHE A 205 2.41 -11.15 -5.37
N TRP A 206 1.24 -10.80 -5.93
CA TRP A 206 1.09 -9.71 -6.88
C TRP A 206 -0.26 -9.01 -6.75
N CYS A 207 -0.35 -7.79 -7.29
CA CYS A 207 -1.58 -7.05 -7.54
C CYS A 207 -1.45 -6.26 -8.86
N THR A 208 -2.56 -5.71 -9.36
CA THR A 208 -2.57 -4.90 -10.58
C THR A 208 -3.26 -3.57 -10.29
N THR A 209 -2.57 -2.46 -10.50
CA THR A 209 -3.11 -1.11 -10.33
C THR A 209 -3.62 -0.55 -11.65
N SER A 210 -4.60 0.35 -11.60
CA SER A 210 -5.09 1.05 -12.78
C SER A 210 -4.01 1.92 -13.42
N ASP A 211 -4.05 2.06 -14.74
CA ASP A 211 -3.10 2.90 -15.49
C ASP A 211 -3.42 4.41 -15.42
N ARG A 212 -4.53 4.81 -14.80
CA ARG A 212 -4.98 6.23 -14.75
C ARG A 212 -3.94 7.19 -14.19
N ARG A 213 -3.06 6.71 -13.29
CA ARG A 213 -1.96 7.48 -12.70
C ARG A 213 -0.61 7.25 -13.40
N ALA A 214 -0.63 6.71 -14.61
CA ALA A 214 0.60 6.45 -15.38
C ALA A 214 1.37 7.74 -15.68
N ASP A 215 0.67 8.87 -15.86
CA ASP A 215 1.31 10.18 -16.00
C ASP A 215 1.68 10.80 -14.64
N ARG A 216 2.81 10.37 -14.13
CA ARG A 216 3.42 10.92 -12.90
C ARG A 216 4.57 11.88 -13.19
N ARG A 217 4.59 12.55 -14.36
CA ARG A 217 5.73 13.37 -14.80
C ARG A 217 6.18 14.41 -13.78
N ASN A 218 5.27 14.95 -12.99
CA ASN A 218 5.59 15.97 -11.98
C ASN A 218 5.61 15.45 -10.52
N VAL A 219 5.47 14.12 -10.31
CA VAL A 219 5.47 13.47 -8.99
C VAL A 219 6.47 12.31 -9.02
N ARG A 220 7.68 12.59 -9.43
CA ARG A 220 8.74 11.57 -9.59
C ARG A 220 10.01 11.99 -8.87
N TRP A 221 10.76 10.98 -8.49
CA TRP A 221 12.17 11.14 -8.31
C TRP A 221 12.80 11.56 -9.63
N THR A 222 13.72 12.50 -9.57
CA THR A 222 14.64 12.72 -10.69
C THR A 222 15.60 11.54 -10.83
N LEU A 223 16.21 11.38 -11.99
CA LEU A 223 17.23 10.33 -12.20
C LEU A 223 18.39 10.50 -11.20
N ALA A 224 18.80 11.73 -10.92
CA ALA A 224 19.85 12.03 -9.94
C ALA A 224 19.45 11.60 -8.52
N GLU A 225 18.21 11.87 -8.08
CA GLU A 225 17.71 11.43 -6.77
C GLU A 225 17.66 9.90 -6.65
N ARG A 226 17.23 9.20 -7.72
CA ARG A 226 17.26 7.73 -7.77
C ARG A 226 18.69 7.19 -7.67
N LEU A 227 19.62 7.78 -8.40
CA LEU A 227 21.00 7.37 -8.36
C LEU A 227 21.58 7.56 -6.94
N VAL A 228 21.36 8.73 -6.35
CA VAL A 228 21.79 9.01 -4.97
C VAL A 228 21.17 8.02 -3.99
N TYR A 229 19.85 7.72 -4.13
CA TYR A 229 19.17 6.73 -3.28
C TYR A 229 19.84 5.35 -3.35
N HIS A 230 20.10 4.86 -4.57
CA HIS A 230 20.70 3.53 -4.75
C HIS A 230 22.18 3.45 -4.34
N LEU A 231 22.89 4.57 -4.39
CA LEU A 231 24.27 4.68 -3.92
C LEU A 231 24.39 4.98 -2.42
N THR A 232 23.31 5.40 -1.77
CA THR A 232 23.31 5.74 -0.35
C THR A 232 23.33 4.47 0.51
N PRO A 233 24.36 4.25 1.33
CA PRO A 233 24.40 3.09 2.22
C PRO A 233 23.29 3.16 3.28
N ARG A 234 22.85 1.99 3.77
CA ARG A 234 21.75 1.87 4.74
C ARG A 234 21.93 2.78 5.97
N SER A 235 23.15 2.94 6.46
CA SER A 235 23.46 3.81 7.60
C SER A 235 23.19 5.30 7.35
N ARG A 236 23.19 5.76 6.09
CA ARG A 236 22.97 7.15 5.69
C ARG A 236 21.59 7.39 5.06
N GLN A 237 20.73 6.37 4.96
CA GLN A 237 19.39 6.54 4.38
C GLN A 237 18.51 7.52 5.17
N HIS A 238 18.73 7.66 6.48
CA HIS A 238 18.07 8.68 7.28
C HIS A 238 18.37 10.10 6.75
N ASP A 239 19.64 10.42 6.53
CA ASP A 239 20.04 11.74 5.99
C ASP A 239 19.55 11.91 4.55
N PHE A 240 19.50 10.83 3.77
CA PHE A 240 18.92 10.86 2.43
C PHE A 240 17.46 11.28 2.46
N PHE A 241 16.61 10.65 3.29
CA PHE A 241 15.18 11.01 3.33
C PHE A 241 14.98 12.39 3.95
N TYR A 242 15.42 12.61 5.19
CA TYR A 242 15.00 13.76 6.00
C TYR A 242 15.84 15.04 5.80
N ARG A 243 16.97 14.96 5.11
CA ARG A 243 17.77 16.14 4.75
C ARG A 243 17.81 16.35 3.24
N PHE A 244 18.32 15.36 2.49
CA PHE A 244 18.53 15.53 1.05
C PHE A 244 17.22 15.57 0.28
N LEU A 245 16.37 14.54 0.41
CA LEU A 245 15.15 14.40 -0.39
C LEU A 245 14.05 15.35 0.09
N ALA A 246 13.88 15.50 1.42
CA ALA A 246 12.88 16.39 2.00
C ALA A 246 13.09 17.85 1.52
N ASN A 247 14.31 18.38 1.57
CA ASN A 247 14.60 19.72 1.09
C ASN A 247 14.30 19.90 -0.41
N ARG A 248 14.57 18.89 -1.21
CA ARG A 248 14.31 18.91 -2.66
C ARG A 248 12.81 18.81 -2.97
N PHE A 249 12.07 18.05 -2.19
CA PHE A 249 10.63 17.92 -2.34
C PHE A 249 9.91 19.17 -1.84
N ASP A 250 10.38 19.77 -0.76
CA ASP A 250 9.85 21.03 -0.27
C ASP A 250 10.03 22.15 -1.30
N ALA A 251 11.24 22.30 -1.83
CA ALA A 251 11.56 23.29 -2.86
C ALA A 251 10.72 23.13 -4.15
N ARG A 252 10.18 21.94 -4.43
CA ARG A 252 9.32 21.63 -5.60
C ARG A 252 7.85 21.51 -5.25
N GLY A 253 7.44 21.75 -4.01
CA GLY A 253 6.06 21.60 -3.56
C GLY A 253 5.52 20.17 -3.66
N GLN A 254 6.37 19.14 -3.56
CA GLN A 254 6.00 17.72 -3.73
C GLN A 254 5.33 17.16 -2.48
N ARG A 255 4.28 17.83 -2.00
CA ARG A 255 3.47 17.42 -0.86
C ARG A 255 2.54 16.25 -1.22
N ASP A 256 2.12 15.47 -0.23
CA ASP A 256 1.18 14.35 -0.41
C ASP A 256 -0.15 14.79 -1.04
N THR A 257 -0.59 16.03 -0.77
CA THR A 257 -1.82 16.63 -1.31
C THR A 257 -1.77 16.96 -2.80
N VAL A 258 -0.58 17.06 -3.42
CA VAL A 258 -0.43 17.42 -4.85
C VAL A 258 -1.17 16.45 -5.78
N LEU A 259 -1.30 15.18 -5.39
CA LEU A 259 -2.04 14.19 -6.17
C LEU A 259 -3.56 14.36 -6.04
N ARG A 260 -4.04 14.99 -4.97
CA ARG A 260 -5.45 15.28 -4.71
C ARG A 260 -5.99 16.43 -5.56
N GLU A 261 -5.15 17.42 -5.83
CA GLU A 261 -5.53 18.64 -6.54
C GLU A 261 -5.61 18.46 -8.06
N ARG A 262 -5.19 17.32 -8.59
CA ARG A 262 -5.21 17.05 -10.03
C ARG A 262 -6.54 16.42 -10.46
N GLN A 263 -7.17 17.03 -11.47
CA GLN A 263 -8.17 16.34 -12.27
C GLN A 263 -7.44 15.30 -13.14
N TRP A 264 -7.70 14.03 -12.88
CA TRP A 264 -7.21 12.94 -13.70
C TRP A 264 -8.14 12.78 -14.90
N ALA A 265 -7.61 12.85 -16.11
CA ALA A 265 -8.38 12.54 -17.30
C ALA A 265 -8.84 11.07 -17.23
N VAL A 266 -10.14 10.86 -17.32
CA VAL A 266 -10.73 9.54 -17.55
C VAL A 266 -10.44 9.22 -19.01
N THR A 267 -9.52 8.29 -19.29
CA THR A 267 -9.25 7.74 -20.62
C THR A 267 -10.00 6.45 -20.82
#